data_c719fce611e9853ae180e2965e2f2d95
#
_entry.id   c719fce611e9853ae180e2965e2f2d95
#
_cell.length_a   1.000
_cell.length_b   1.000
_cell.length_c   1.000
_cell.angle_alpha   90.00
_cell.angle_beta   90.00
_cell.angle_gamma   90.00
#
_symmetry.space_group_name_H-M   'P 1'
#
loop_
_entity.id
_entity.type
_entity.pdbx_description
1 polymer ?
#
loop_
_entity_poly.entity_id
_entity_poly.type
_entity_poly.pdbx_seq_one_letter_code
_entity_poly.pdbx_strand_id
1 'polypeptide(L)'
;MITADHLDTMTKWMYDWWGKAENYSYEAVYSYMLHSLQGKRLPQTYGLFLDETLIGMYQFTMEDLFSRPDIYPWLANVYIDKAYRAYGYGRFMLNSVKKTAEKAGLKELYLFTTHEGLYEKFGWDFIQEIDTFLEPRTQRLYRLDTNSRLMSR
;
A
#
# COMPACT_ATOMS: atom_id res chain seq x y z
N MET A 1 -1.71 3.01 17.62
CA MET A 1 -2.63 4.09 17.18
C MET A 1 -1.83 5.20 16.52
N ILE A 2 -2.31 5.71 15.40
CA ILE A 2 -1.62 6.77 14.65
C ILE A 2 -1.94 8.12 15.29
N THR A 3 -0.89 8.84 15.73
CA THR A 3 -1.01 10.16 16.36
C THR A 3 -0.81 11.28 15.33
N ALA A 4 -0.94 12.53 15.77
CA ALA A 4 -0.68 13.69 14.93
C ALA A 4 0.78 13.71 14.42
N ASP A 5 1.72 13.34 15.30
CA ASP A 5 3.14 13.27 14.91
C ASP A 5 3.38 12.20 13.85
N HIS A 6 2.71 11.06 13.96
CA HIS A 6 2.78 10.00 12.95
C HIS A 6 2.21 10.47 11.62
N LEU A 7 1.13 11.26 11.67
CA LEU A 7 0.51 11.81 10.48
C LEU A 7 1.46 12.74 9.74
N ASP A 8 2.18 13.59 10.45
CA ASP A 8 3.20 14.46 9.85
C ASP A 8 4.30 13.64 9.18
N THR A 9 4.76 12.58 9.84
CA THR A 9 5.79 11.70 9.30
C THR A 9 5.33 11.05 8.00
N MET A 10 4.13 10.49 7.99
CA MET A 10 3.55 9.86 6.80
C MET A 10 3.35 10.85 5.66
N THR A 11 2.91 12.06 6.00
CA THR A 11 2.72 13.13 5.02
C THR A 11 4.04 13.48 4.35
N LYS A 12 5.10 13.62 5.16
CA LYS A 12 6.42 13.92 4.63
C LYS A 12 6.91 12.83 3.68
N TRP A 13 6.73 11.57 4.05
CA TRP A 13 7.11 10.44 3.19
C TRP A 13 6.41 10.51 1.84
N MET A 14 5.11 10.70 1.85
CA MET A 14 4.32 10.74 0.61
C MET A 14 4.60 11.99 -0.21
N TYR A 15 4.78 13.14 0.45
CA TYR A 15 5.10 14.38 -0.23
C TYR A 15 6.46 14.27 -0.94
N ASP A 16 7.47 13.72 -0.27
CA ASP A 16 8.80 13.56 -0.86
C ASP A 16 8.81 12.49 -1.95
N TRP A 17 7.99 11.46 -1.81
CA TRP A 17 7.95 10.35 -2.77
C TRP A 17 7.19 10.73 -4.04
N TRP A 18 5.95 11.22 -3.92
CA TRP A 18 5.15 11.52 -5.10
C TRP A 18 4.46 12.90 -5.08
N GLY A 19 4.25 13.48 -3.91
CA GLY A 19 3.49 14.73 -3.81
C GLY A 19 4.11 15.87 -4.59
N LYS A 20 5.40 16.10 -4.41
CA LYS A 20 6.13 17.14 -5.15
C LYS A 20 6.11 16.92 -6.66
N ALA A 21 6.39 15.66 -7.06
CA ALA A 21 6.48 15.31 -8.48
C ALA A 21 5.16 15.54 -9.20
N GLU A 22 4.04 15.41 -8.50
CA GLU A 22 2.70 15.60 -9.04
C GLU A 22 2.15 17.00 -8.75
N ASN A 23 2.98 17.90 -8.28
CA ASN A 23 2.62 19.31 -8.01
C ASN A 23 1.56 19.52 -6.93
N TYR A 24 1.44 18.59 -5.99
CA TYR A 24 0.59 18.80 -4.83
C TYR A 24 1.34 19.62 -3.78
N SER A 25 0.64 20.48 -3.06
CA SER A 25 1.20 21.15 -1.91
C SER A 25 1.34 20.17 -0.74
N TYR A 26 2.20 20.50 0.21
CA TYR A 26 2.31 19.71 1.44
C TYR A 26 0.96 19.62 2.17
N GLU A 27 0.22 20.74 2.20
CA GLU A 27 -1.08 20.80 2.83
C GLU A 27 -2.09 19.85 2.18
N ALA A 28 -2.04 19.74 0.84
CA ALA A 28 -2.92 18.82 0.12
C ALA A 28 -2.62 17.37 0.46
N VAL A 29 -1.32 17.02 0.53
CA VAL A 29 -0.91 15.65 0.91
C VAL A 29 -1.27 15.37 2.36
N TYR A 30 -1.12 16.35 3.24
CA TYR A 30 -1.54 16.23 4.63
C TYR A 30 -3.04 15.93 4.74
N SER A 31 -3.85 16.68 3.98
CA SER A 31 -5.29 16.45 3.95
C SER A 31 -5.64 15.04 3.45
N TYR A 32 -4.95 14.61 2.39
CA TYR A 32 -5.12 13.24 1.88
C TYR A 32 -4.82 12.21 2.97
N MET A 33 -3.70 12.36 3.67
CA MET A 33 -3.32 11.42 4.73
C MET A 33 -4.29 11.46 5.90
N LEU A 34 -4.70 12.66 6.32
CA LEU A 34 -5.65 12.82 7.41
C LEU A 34 -6.95 12.08 7.13
N HIS A 35 -7.48 12.24 5.91
CA HIS A 35 -8.74 11.63 5.52
C HIS A 35 -8.61 10.17 5.09
N SER A 36 -7.40 9.63 5.17
CA SER A 36 -7.10 8.21 4.92
C SER A 36 -6.93 7.42 6.22
N LEU A 37 -7.24 8.01 7.38
CA LEU A 37 -7.11 7.37 8.69
C LEU A 37 -8.46 6.88 9.23
N GLN A 38 -9.30 6.34 8.39
CA GLN A 38 -10.61 5.90 8.81
C GLN A 38 -10.67 4.37 8.98
N GLY A 39 -11.55 3.90 9.87
CA GLY A 39 -11.61 2.48 10.21
C GLY A 39 -12.68 1.67 9.54
N LYS A 40 -13.64 2.32 8.87
CA LYS A 40 -14.84 1.62 8.36
C LYS A 40 -14.97 1.59 6.84
N ARG A 41 -14.21 2.39 6.15
CA ARG A 41 -14.28 2.49 4.69
C ARG A 41 -12.91 2.85 4.14
N LEU A 42 -12.74 2.65 2.85
CA LEU A 42 -11.49 3.01 2.19
C LEU A 42 -11.48 4.51 1.85
N PRO A 43 -10.31 5.13 1.81
CA PRO A 43 -8.99 4.53 2.03
C PRO A 43 -8.68 4.32 3.50
N GLN A 44 -7.81 3.34 3.79
CA GLN A 44 -7.33 3.06 5.14
C GLN A 44 -5.81 3.04 5.14
N THR A 45 -5.21 3.54 6.21
CA THR A 45 -3.75 3.60 6.36
C THR A 45 -3.31 2.78 7.57
N TYR A 46 -2.27 1.99 7.38
CA TYR A 46 -1.69 1.15 8.42
C TYR A 46 -0.23 1.52 8.60
N GLY A 47 0.19 1.65 9.85
CA GLY A 47 1.56 1.96 10.20
C GLY A 47 2.31 0.72 10.67
N LEU A 48 3.59 0.67 10.36
CA LEU A 48 4.51 -0.32 10.91
C LEU A 48 5.35 0.37 11.98
N PHE A 49 5.35 -0.18 13.18
CA PHE A 49 6.06 0.39 14.32
C PHE A 49 7.14 -0.55 14.80
N LEU A 50 8.32 0.01 15.08
CA LEU A 50 9.37 -0.66 15.80
C LEU A 50 9.38 -0.03 17.19
N ASP A 51 8.88 -0.76 18.18
CA ASP A 51 8.52 -0.23 19.49
C ASP A 51 7.51 0.91 19.28
N GLU A 52 7.83 2.14 19.67
CA GLU A 52 6.92 3.27 19.49
C GLU A 52 7.25 4.12 18.26
N THR A 53 8.27 3.73 17.51
CA THR A 53 8.71 4.49 16.34
C THR A 53 8.00 4.02 15.08
N LEU A 54 7.36 4.93 14.39
CA LEU A 54 6.76 4.65 13.08
C LEU A 54 7.87 4.54 12.04
N ILE A 55 7.99 3.39 11.39
CA ILE A 55 9.05 3.12 10.42
C ILE A 55 8.55 2.78 9.02
N GLY A 56 7.25 2.60 8.85
CA GLY A 56 6.69 2.27 7.55
C GLY A 56 5.19 2.39 7.52
N MET A 57 4.62 2.22 6.32
CA MET A 57 3.17 2.27 6.14
C MET A 57 2.76 1.53 4.88
N TYR A 58 1.47 1.22 4.81
CA TYR A 58 0.80 0.90 3.55
C TYR A 58 -0.66 1.34 3.64
N GLN A 59 -1.33 1.35 2.51
CA GLN A 59 -2.74 1.74 2.44
C GLN A 59 -3.55 0.72 1.65
N PHE A 60 -4.84 0.67 1.99
CA PHE A 60 -5.85 0.07 1.12
C PHE A 60 -6.65 1.20 0.51
N THR A 61 -6.71 1.27 -0.81
CA THR A 61 -7.35 2.38 -1.52
C THR A 61 -8.32 1.88 -2.58
N MET A 62 -9.28 2.74 -2.97
CA MET A 62 -10.22 2.43 -4.04
C MET A 62 -9.61 2.70 -5.42
N GLU A 63 -8.61 3.56 -5.49
CA GLU A 63 -7.93 3.89 -6.74
C GLU A 63 -6.43 3.97 -6.51
N ASP A 64 -5.64 3.39 -7.42
CA ASP A 64 -4.20 3.55 -7.43
C ASP A 64 -3.66 3.71 -8.86
N LEU A 65 -4.45 3.33 -9.86
CA LEU A 65 -4.10 3.48 -11.26
C LEU A 65 -5.26 4.13 -11.98
N PHE A 66 -5.09 5.39 -12.35
CA PHE A 66 -6.14 6.20 -12.96
C PHE A 66 -6.77 5.53 -14.20
N SER A 67 -5.94 4.91 -15.03
CA SER A 67 -6.38 4.31 -16.29
C SER A 67 -7.19 3.02 -16.12
N ARG A 68 -7.24 2.47 -14.92
CA ARG A 68 -8.00 1.24 -14.63
C ARG A 68 -8.93 1.47 -13.44
N PRO A 69 -9.99 2.27 -13.62
CA PRO A 69 -10.94 2.54 -12.54
C PRO A 69 -11.80 1.33 -12.20
N ASP A 70 -11.77 0.30 -13.03
CA ASP A 70 -12.50 -0.95 -12.85
C ASP A 70 -11.80 -1.91 -11.86
N ILE A 71 -10.54 -1.65 -11.52
CA ILE A 71 -9.78 -2.50 -10.61
C ILE A 71 -9.73 -1.85 -9.23
N TYR A 72 -10.17 -2.57 -8.22
CA TYR A 72 -10.17 -2.14 -6.81
C TYR A 72 -10.60 -3.30 -5.92
N PRO A 73 -10.28 -3.28 -4.60
CA PRO A 73 -9.42 -2.29 -3.95
C PRO A 73 -7.94 -2.61 -4.16
N TRP A 74 -7.08 -1.64 -3.84
CA TRP A 74 -5.64 -1.73 -4.06
C TRP A 74 -4.85 -1.75 -2.76
N LEU A 75 -3.72 -2.47 -2.78
CA LEU A 75 -2.62 -2.22 -1.86
C LEU A 75 -1.77 -1.12 -2.49
N ALA A 76 -1.61 -0.02 -1.79
CA ALA A 76 -0.94 1.17 -2.30
C ALA A 76 -0.01 1.77 -1.27
N ASN A 77 0.91 2.61 -1.73
CA ASN A 77 1.80 3.40 -0.89
C ASN A 77 2.54 2.57 0.17
N VAL A 78 3.07 1.43 -0.26
CA VAL A 78 3.91 0.57 0.57
C VAL A 78 5.27 1.25 0.73
N TYR A 79 5.59 1.65 1.95
CA TYR A 79 6.76 2.48 2.20
C TYR A 79 7.45 2.08 3.49
N ILE A 80 8.78 2.00 3.45
CA ILE A 80 9.62 1.85 4.64
C ILE A 80 10.55 3.06 4.69
N ASP A 81 10.64 3.69 5.85
CA ASP A 81 11.56 4.81 6.07
C ASP A 81 12.97 4.39 5.67
N LYS A 82 13.66 5.27 4.94
CA LYS A 82 14.99 5.00 4.39
C LYS A 82 15.98 4.50 5.43
N ALA A 83 15.88 5.01 6.65
CA ALA A 83 16.78 4.63 7.75
C ALA A 83 16.57 3.17 8.19
N TYR A 84 15.46 2.56 7.83
CA TYR A 84 15.08 1.21 8.27
C TYR A 84 15.03 0.20 7.14
N ARG A 85 15.50 0.56 5.95
CA ARG A 85 15.51 -0.34 4.80
C ARG A 85 16.64 -1.36 4.90
N ALA A 86 16.47 -2.49 4.21
CA ALA A 86 17.43 -3.59 4.15
C ALA A 86 17.57 -4.40 5.45
N TYR A 87 16.59 -4.31 6.34
CA TYR A 87 16.54 -5.10 7.58
C TYR A 87 15.40 -6.12 7.59
N GLY A 88 14.68 -6.29 6.48
CA GLY A 88 13.59 -7.25 6.40
C GLY A 88 12.22 -6.72 6.86
N TYR A 89 12.13 -5.45 7.22
CA TYR A 89 10.86 -4.87 7.68
C TYR A 89 9.79 -4.82 6.59
N GLY A 90 10.18 -4.60 5.34
CA GLY A 90 9.25 -4.63 4.22
C GLY A 90 8.59 -5.99 4.07
N ARG A 91 9.37 -7.06 4.21
CA ARG A 91 8.83 -8.43 4.16
C ARG A 91 7.89 -8.71 5.32
N PHE A 92 8.28 -8.27 6.51
CA PHE A 92 7.42 -8.40 7.68
C PHE A 92 6.08 -7.72 7.44
N MET A 93 6.11 -6.52 6.91
CA MET A 93 4.91 -5.75 6.62
C MET A 93 4.04 -6.43 5.56
N LEU A 94 4.64 -6.88 4.45
CA LEU A 94 3.90 -7.56 3.39
C LEU A 94 3.27 -8.87 3.87
N ASN A 95 3.92 -9.53 4.82
CA ASN A 95 3.40 -10.75 5.40
C ASN A 95 2.11 -10.52 6.19
N SER A 96 1.89 -9.31 6.69
CA SER A 96 0.72 -8.97 7.48
C SER A 96 -0.49 -8.54 6.64
N VAL A 97 -0.29 -8.23 5.37
CA VAL A 97 -1.31 -7.60 4.52
C VAL A 97 -2.57 -8.43 4.39
N LYS A 98 -2.42 -9.73 4.16
CA LYS A 98 -3.57 -10.63 3.97
C LYS A 98 -4.48 -10.62 5.19
N LYS A 99 -3.89 -10.75 6.38
CA LYS A 99 -4.65 -10.78 7.63
C LYS A 99 -5.31 -9.44 7.91
N THR A 100 -4.60 -8.34 7.64
CA THR A 100 -5.14 -6.99 7.80
C THR A 100 -6.32 -6.78 6.86
N ALA A 101 -6.21 -7.22 5.61
CA ALA A 101 -7.29 -7.11 4.63
C ALA A 101 -8.51 -7.94 5.04
N GLU A 102 -8.31 -9.15 5.55
CA GLU A 102 -9.40 -9.97 6.07
C GLU A 102 -10.14 -9.25 7.20
N LYS A 103 -9.41 -8.67 8.14
CA LYS A 103 -10.00 -7.92 9.24
C LYS A 103 -10.77 -6.69 8.78
N ALA A 104 -10.32 -6.09 7.68
CA ALA A 104 -11.00 -4.93 7.08
C ALA A 104 -12.22 -5.33 6.26
N GLY A 105 -12.49 -6.63 6.11
CA GLY A 105 -13.62 -7.11 5.33
C GLY A 105 -13.38 -7.16 3.83
N LEU A 106 -12.15 -7.04 3.40
CA LEU A 106 -11.80 -7.07 1.98
C LEU A 106 -11.54 -8.51 1.54
N LYS A 107 -12.19 -8.93 0.47
CA LYS A 107 -12.06 -10.29 -0.06
C LYS A 107 -10.90 -10.43 -1.03
N GLU A 108 -10.43 -9.33 -1.57
CA GLU A 108 -9.34 -9.31 -2.53
C GLU A 108 -8.65 -7.96 -2.51
N LEU A 109 -7.41 -7.95 -3.00
CA LEU A 109 -6.63 -6.74 -3.21
C LEU A 109 -5.87 -6.88 -4.52
N TYR A 110 -5.52 -5.74 -5.11
CA TYR A 110 -4.70 -5.67 -6.31
C TYR A 110 -3.49 -4.78 -6.06
N LEU A 111 -2.42 -5.01 -6.81
CA LEU A 111 -1.30 -4.09 -6.90
C LEU A 111 -0.68 -4.19 -8.29
N PHE A 112 0.03 -3.16 -8.71
CA PHE A 112 0.87 -3.22 -9.89
C PHE A 112 2.31 -2.86 -9.50
N THR A 113 3.26 -3.49 -10.15
CA THR A 113 4.67 -3.35 -9.79
C THR A 113 5.58 -3.81 -10.93
N THR A 114 6.82 -3.35 -10.88
CA THR A 114 7.86 -3.87 -11.76
C THR A 114 8.55 -5.11 -11.18
N HIS A 115 8.35 -5.39 -9.90
CA HIS A 115 8.97 -6.55 -9.25
C HIS A 115 8.42 -7.86 -9.77
N GLU A 116 9.29 -8.84 -9.92
CA GLU A 116 8.95 -10.20 -10.31
C GLU A 116 9.45 -11.15 -9.23
N GLY A 117 8.58 -12.02 -8.75
CA GLY A 117 8.92 -13.02 -7.75
C GLY A 117 8.78 -12.56 -6.30
N LEU A 118 8.67 -11.26 -6.04
CA LEU A 118 8.58 -10.76 -4.67
C LEU A 118 7.20 -11.03 -4.06
N TYR A 119 6.14 -10.60 -4.74
CA TYR A 119 4.79 -10.69 -4.17
C TYR A 119 4.25 -12.10 -4.16
N GLU A 120 4.72 -12.95 -5.05
CA GLU A 120 4.37 -14.37 -5.05
C GLU A 120 4.70 -15.04 -3.72
N LYS A 121 5.76 -14.59 -3.07
CA LYS A 121 6.19 -15.13 -1.77
C LYS A 121 5.19 -14.86 -0.65
N PHE A 122 4.30 -13.90 -0.84
CA PHE A 122 3.31 -13.49 0.15
C PHE A 122 1.88 -13.87 -0.24
N GLY A 123 1.74 -14.77 -1.20
CA GLY A 123 0.45 -15.30 -1.60
C GLY A 123 -0.26 -14.53 -2.70
N TRP A 124 0.41 -13.60 -3.34
CA TRP A 124 -0.15 -12.86 -4.46
C TRP A 124 0.01 -13.64 -5.76
N ASP A 125 -1.01 -13.59 -6.59
CA ASP A 125 -1.02 -14.24 -7.89
C ASP A 125 -0.82 -13.23 -9.00
N PHE A 126 0.07 -13.57 -9.93
CA PHE A 126 0.27 -12.76 -11.13
C PHE A 126 -0.95 -12.94 -12.06
N ILE A 127 -1.57 -11.83 -12.45
CA ILE A 127 -2.74 -11.86 -13.33
C ILE A 127 -2.32 -11.63 -14.77
N GLN A 128 -1.68 -10.51 -15.04
CA GLN A 128 -1.24 -10.14 -16.40
C GLN A 128 -0.36 -8.91 -16.35
N GLU A 129 0.30 -8.64 -17.44
CA GLU A 129 0.95 -7.36 -17.65
C GLU A 129 -0.10 -6.33 -18.04
N ILE A 130 0.05 -5.11 -17.57
CA ILE A 130 -0.86 -4.01 -17.89
C ILE A 130 -0.08 -2.78 -18.32
N ASP A 131 -0.71 -1.96 -19.15
CA ASP A 131 -0.18 -0.65 -19.52
C ASP A 131 -0.64 0.34 -18.44
N THR A 132 0.31 0.88 -17.70
CA THR A 132 0.02 1.82 -16.62
C THR A 132 -0.03 3.27 -17.09
N PHE A 133 0.46 3.55 -18.30
CA PHE A 133 0.66 4.91 -18.80
C PHE A 133 1.61 5.73 -17.92
N LEU A 134 2.34 5.04 -17.05
CA LEU A 134 3.37 5.62 -16.19
C LEU A 134 4.75 5.20 -16.72
N GLU A 135 5.79 5.45 -15.95
CA GLU A 135 7.15 5.04 -16.31
C GLU A 135 7.68 4.07 -15.25
N PRO A 136 7.99 2.81 -15.60
CA PRO A 136 7.77 2.20 -16.93
C PRO A 136 6.29 1.91 -17.18
N ARG A 137 5.90 1.92 -18.46
CA ARG A 137 4.49 1.75 -18.83
C ARG A 137 3.97 0.36 -18.55
N THR A 138 4.72 -0.66 -18.96
CA THR A 138 4.30 -2.05 -18.75
C THR A 138 4.73 -2.52 -17.38
N GLN A 139 3.75 -2.89 -16.56
CA GLN A 139 4.01 -3.41 -15.23
C GLN A 139 3.15 -4.65 -14.99
N ARG A 140 3.44 -5.35 -13.89
CA ARG A 140 2.78 -6.59 -13.55
C ARG A 140 1.62 -6.31 -12.61
N LEU A 141 0.43 -6.85 -12.94
CA LEU A 141 -0.75 -6.77 -12.08
C LEU A 141 -0.83 -8.05 -11.24
N TYR A 142 -0.97 -7.88 -9.95
CA TYR A 142 -1.12 -8.98 -8.99
C TYR A 142 -2.44 -8.87 -8.24
N ARG A 143 -2.95 -10.02 -7.83
CA ARG A 143 -4.16 -10.13 -7.03
C ARG A 143 -3.89 -10.98 -5.79
N LEU A 144 -4.36 -10.54 -4.63
CA LEU A 144 -4.36 -11.33 -3.41
C LEU A 144 -5.80 -11.73 -3.09
N ASP A 145 -6.03 -13.02 -2.95
CA ASP A 145 -7.31 -13.54 -2.49
C ASP A 145 -7.22 -13.77 -0.99
N THR A 146 -7.94 -12.98 -0.22
CA THR A 146 -7.88 -13.06 1.24
C THR A 146 -8.60 -14.30 1.80
N ASN A 147 -9.40 -14.95 0.97
CA ASN A 147 -10.09 -16.19 1.36
C ASN A 147 -9.32 -17.44 0.92
N SER A 148 -8.13 -17.28 0.35
CA SER A 148 -7.37 -18.40 -0.20
C SER A 148 -6.96 -19.45 0.86
N ARG A 149 -7.03 -19.10 2.14
CA ARG A 149 -6.77 -20.07 3.21
C ARG A 149 -7.66 -21.31 3.11
N LEU A 150 -8.81 -21.18 2.48
CA LEU A 150 -9.71 -22.30 2.26
C LEU A 150 -9.10 -23.31 1.28
N MET A 151 -8.18 -22.85 0.46
CA MET A 151 -7.51 -23.70 -0.54
C MET A 151 -6.37 -24.52 0.02
N SER A 152 -5.90 -24.16 1.21
CA SER A 152 -4.74 -24.80 1.83
C SER A 152 -5.08 -26.05 2.63
N ARG A 153 -6.30 -26.47 2.64
CA ARG A 153 -6.72 -27.65 3.40
C ARG A 153 -6.44 -28.95 2.68
#